data_809eb88df32a40b87699a08aaa514a94
#
_entry.id   809eb88df32a40b87699a08aaa514a94
#
_cell.length_a   1.000
_cell.length_b   1.000
_cell.length_c   1.000
_cell.angle_alpha   90.00
_cell.angle_beta   90.00
_cell.angle_gamma   90.00
#
_symmetry.space_group_name_H-M   'P 1'
#
loop_
_entity.id
_entity.type
_entity.pdbx_description
1 polymer ?
#
loop_
_entity_poly.entity_id
_entity_poly.type
_entity_poly.pdbx_seq_one_letter_code
_entity_poly.pdbx_strand_id
1 'polypeptide(L)'
;MQDRIDPLIQERAPWLFASRPGTRVARSALNRVLGYDRTVALAETFRDKPSDEIMSAMAQLLARDVEVAGLGHIPKHGAALIVANHPTGIADGIMLHHLISAHRPDAYYFANHDILRVLPQMQDMIAPVEWRTEKRSHAKTRETMQYTRKATAEGRLGVIFPAGRLAKRRGLSLHERPWMASAAMIARKFDLPIIPIHIRARNSLLFYLFDLIHPTLRDITLFHETLNKHRQPYRVTVGEPISASALPARSEDGIEMLRRATLALGGPSAPAVSLLHSTRRPFWLKA
;
A
#
# COMPACT_ATOMS: atom_id res chain seq x y z
N MET A 1 12.91 -18.52 5.21
CA MET A 1 11.81 -17.54 5.09
C MET A 1 10.45 -18.07 5.56
N GLN A 2 10.17 -19.36 5.47
CA GLN A 2 8.94 -19.94 6.03
C GLN A 2 8.76 -19.62 7.52
N ASP A 3 9.84 -19.72 8.29
CA ASP A 3 9.92 -19.37 9.71
C ASP A 3 9.50 -17.92 10.04
N ARG A 4 9.60 -17.01 9.08
CA ARG A 4 9.20 -15.60 9.23
C ARG A 4 7.80 -15.32 8.69
N ILE A 5 7.36 -16.08 7.67
CA ILE A 5 6.07 -15.89 6.99
C ILE A 5 4.94 -16.65 7.69
N ASP A 6 5.16 -17.91 8.08
CA ASP A 6 4.15 -18.76 8.71
C ASP A 6 3.53 -18.15 9.98
N PRO A 7 4.29 -17.55 10.91
CA PRO A 7 3.71 -16.87 12.07
C PRO A 7 2.75 -15.74 11.69
N LEU A 8 3.01 -14.99 10.61
CA LEU A 8 2.14 -13.93 10.14
C LEU A 8 0.82 -14.47 9.56
N ILE A 9 0.88 -15.61 8.86
CA ILE A 9 -0.31 -16.31 8.36
C ILE A 9 -1.10 -16.87 9.54
N GLN A 10 -0.41 -17.47 10.53
CA GLN A 10 -1.05 -18.04 11.72
C GLN A 10 -1.77 -16.98 12.56
N GLU A 11 -1.20 -15.78 12.72
CA GLU A 11 -1.85 -14.66 13.41
C GLU A 11 -3.15 -14.21 12.72
N ARG A 12 -3.24 -14.34 11.40
CA ARG A 12 -4.40 -13.95 10.59
C ARG A 12 -5.42 -15.06 10.41
N ALA A 13 -4.94 -16.29 10.32
CA ALA A 13 -5.73 -17.49 10.04
C ALA A 13 -5.34 -18.65 10.95
N PRO A 14 -5.52 -18.56 12.29
CA PRO A 14 -5.10 -19.60 13.24
C PRO A 14 -5.74 -20.95 12.94
N TRP A 15 -6.93 -20.97 12.35
CA TRP A 15 -7.62 -22.18 11.96
C TRP A 15 -6.86 -23.02 10.92
N LEU A 16 -6.00 -22.41 10.07
CA LEU A 16 -5.15 -23.14 9.10
C LEU A 16 -4.04 -23.95 9.77
N PHE A 17 -3.75 -23.67 11.03
CA PHE A 17 -2.70 -24.32 11.81
C PHE A 17 -3.26 -25.23 12.92
N ALA A 18 -4.58 -25.34 12.99
CA ALA A 18 -5.25 -26.21 13.95
C ALA A 18 -5.03 -27.69 13.62
N SER A 19 -4.91 -28.53 14.65
CA SER A 19 -4.69 -30.00 14.53
C SER A 19 -5.99 -30.76 14.21
N ARG A 20 -6.87 -30.21 13.33
CA ARG A 20 -8.14 -30.84 12.97
C ARG A 20 -8.00 -31.69 11.69
N PRO A 21 -8.76 -32.81 11.57
CA PRO A 21 -8.84 -33.55 10.32
C PRO A 21 -9.27 -32.61 9.17
N GLY A 22 -8.57 -32.67 8.05
CA GLY A 22 -8.86 -31.80 6.89
C GLY A 22 -8.13 -30.46 6.87
N THR A 23 -7.64 -29.92 7.99
CA THR A 23 -6.90 -28.65 8.01
C THR A 23 -5.64 -28.70 7.14
N ARG A 24 -4.90 -29.82 7.17
CA ARG A 24 -3.72 -30.01 6.32
C ARG A 24 -4.08 -29.98 4.84
N VAL A 25 -5.18 -30.61 4.47
CA VAL A 25 -5.65 -30.63 3.07
C VAL A 25 -6.08 -29.22 2.65
N ALA A 26 -6.86 -28.52 3.48
CA ALA A 26 -7.28 -27.16 3.22
C ALA A 26 -6.09 -26.21 3.09
N ARG A 27 -5.10 -26.31 3.99
CA ARG A 27 -3.87 -25.52 3.93
C ARG A 27 -3.07 -25.82 2.66
N SER A 28 -2.88 -27.09 2.30
CA SER A 28 -2.18 -27.48 1.08
C SER A 28 -2.89 -26.95 -0.17
N ALA A 29 -4.20 -27.06 -0.25
CA ALA A 29 -4.99 -26.54 -1.36
C ALA A 29 -4.86 -25.00 -1.47
N LEU A 30 -5.01 -24.28 -0.35
CA LEU A 30 -4.85 -22.83 -0.31
C LEU A 30 -3.43 -22.40 -0.68
N ASN A 31 -2.41 -23.07 -0.16
CA ASN A 31 -1.01 -22.77 -0.47
C ASN A 31 -0.75 -22.91 -1.98
N ARG A 32 -1.30 -23.95 -2.62
CA ARG A 32 -1.19 -24.16 -4.06
C ARG A 32 -1.89 -23.05 -4.85
N VAL A 33 -3.14 -22.74 -4.50
CA VAL A 33 -3.96 -21.71 -5.19
C VAL A 33 -3.33 -20.31 -5.03
N LEU A 34 -2.80 -20.01 -3.86
CA LEU A 34 -2.20 -18.71 -3.54
C LEU A 34 -0.74 -18.58 -3.94
N GLY A 35 -0.11 -19.65 -4.43
CA GLY A 35 1.29 -19.63 -4.82
C GLY A 35 2.24 -19.41 -3.64
N TYR A 36 1.94 -20.00 -2.47
CA TYR A 36 2.73 -19.86 -1.26
C TYR A 36 4.21 -20.15 -1.48
N ASP A 37 4.55 -21.28 -2.12
CA ASP A 37 5.95 -21.67 -2.38
C ASP A 37 6.67 -20.62 -3.24
N ARG A 38 5.98 -20.03 -4.21
CA ARG A 38 6.53 -18.93 -5.04
C ARG A 38 6.76 -17.67 -4.22
N THR A 39 5.86 -17.35 -3.29
CA THR A 39 6.02 -16.22 -2.37
C THR A 39 7.21 -16.42 -1.45
N VAL A 40 7.36 -17.63 -0.88
CA VAL A 40 8.51 -17.99 -0.03
C VAL A 40 9.82 -17.94 -0.83
N ALA A 41 9.85 -18.51 -2.03
CA ALA A 41 11.01 -18.49 -2.90
C ALA A 41 11.42 -17.05 -3.28
N LEU A 42 10.45 -16.20 -3.63
CA LEU A 42 10.70 -14.78 -3.90
C LEU A 42 11.25 -14.06 -2.67
N ALA A 43 10.64 -14.26 -1.51
CA ALA A 43 11.10 -13.66 -0.26
C ALA A 43 12.53 -14.14 0.10
N GLU A 44 12.86 -15.40 -0.22
CA GLU A 44 14.22 -15.93 -0.01
C GLU A 44 15.25 -15.21 -0.88
N THR A 45 14.92 -14.84 -2.13
CA THR A 45 15.82 -14.05 -3.00
C THR A 45 16.10 -12.65 -2.45
N PHE A 46 15.30 -12.19 -1.51
CA PHE A 46 15.43 -10.88 -0.89
C PHE A 46 16.08 -10.90 0.50
N ARG A 47 16.44 -12.08 1.01
CA ARG A 47 16.92 -12.28 2.38
C ARG A 47 18.04 -11.31 2.77
N ASP A 48 19.01 -11.15 1.89
CA ASP A 48 20.24 -10.38 2.15
C ASP A 48 20.39 -9.15 1.23
N LYS A 49 19.31 -8.80 0.49
CA LYS A 49 19.32 -7.64 -0.40
C LYS A 49 18.98 -6.36 0.35
N PRO A 50 19.60 -5.22 0.01
CA PRO A 50 19.20 -3.92 0.55
C PRO A 50 17.80 -3.53 0.07
N SER A 51 17.18 -2.60 0.78
CA SER A 51 15.77 -2.21 0.59
C SER A 51 15.48 -1.66 -0.80
N ASP A 52 16.38 -0.87 -1.36
CA ASP A 52 16.27 -0.28 -2.70
C ASP A 52 16.29 -1.36 -3.80
N GLU A 53 17.16 -2.38 -3.67
CA GLU A 53 17.17 -3.51 -4.59
C GLU A 53 15.88 -4.35 -4.48
N ILE A 54 15.37 -4.56 -3.27
CA ILE A 54 14.09 -5.27 -3.05
C ILE A 54 12.97 -4.53 -3.74
N MET A 55 12.84 -3.22 -3.49
CA MET A 55 11.77 -2.41 -4.08
C MET A 55 11.90 -2.32 -5.61
N SER A 56 13.12 -2.18 -6.12
CA SER A 56 13.38 -2.15 -7.56
C SER A 56 13.05 -3.49 -8.23
N ALA A 57 13.44 -4.62 -7.64
CA ALA A 57 13.12 -5.95 -8.15
C ALA A 57 11.60 -6.21 -8.13
N MET A 58 10.91 -5.82 -7.07
CA MET A 58 9.45 -5.91 -6.99
C MET A 58 8.78 -5.01 -8.02
N ALA A 59 9.28 -3.80 -8.23
CA ALA A 59 8.78 -2.89 -9.25
C ALA A 59 8.94 -3.48 -10.66
N GLN A 60 10.08 -4.03 -11.00
CA GLN A 60 10.31 -4.71 -12.30
C GLN A 60 9.37 -5.90 -12.51
N LEU A 61 9.08 -6.65 -11.44
CA LEU A 61 8.16 -7.78 -11.52
C LEU A 61 6.72 -7.34 -11.77
N LEU A 62 6.27 -6.25 -11.16
CA LEU A 62 4.87 -5.88 -11.06
C LEU A 62 4.45 -4.75 -12.01
N ALA A 63 5.30 -3.75 -12.25
CA ALA A 63 4.97 -2.50 -12.94
C ALA A 63 5.09 -2.63 -14.47
N ARG A 64 4.21 -3.43 -15.10
CA ARG A 64 4.23 -3.66 -16.55
C ARG A 64 3.24 -2.82 -17.35
N ASP A 65 2.20 -2.33 -16.70
CA ASP A 65 1.14 -1.54 -17.35
C ASP A 65 0.78 -0.39 -16.41
N VAL A 66 1.70 0.57 -16.32
CA VAL A 66 1.58 1.73 -15.42
C VAL A 66 1.59 3.01 -16.25
N GLU A 67 0.57 3.83 -16.08
CA GLU A 67 0.49 5.17 -16.65
C GLU A 67 0.40 6.18 -15.53
N VAL A 68 1.11 7.28 -15.69
CA VAL A 68 1.13 8.37 -14.70
C VAL A 68 0.90 9.71 -15.38
N ALA A 69 0.09 10.56 -14.74
CA ALA A 69 -0.09 11.97 -15.11
C ALA A 69 0.30 12.84 -13.91
N GLY A 70 0.88 14.00 -14.18
CA GLY A 70 1.23 15.00 -13.17
C GLY A 70 2.49 14.68 -12.35
N LEU A 71 3.38 13.78 -12.79
CA LEU A 71 4.58 13.40 -12.05
C LEU A 71 5.48 14.60 -11.69
N GLY A 72 5.48 15.66 -12.52
CA GLY A 72 6.21 16.89 -12.28
C GLY A 72 5.78 17.69 -11.05
N HIS A 73 4.63 17.39 -10.45
CA HIS A 73 4.16 18.01 -9.21
C HIS A 73 4.91 17.50 -7.97
N ILE A 74 5.66 16.40 -8.08
CA ILE A 74 6.48 15.88 -6.96
C ILE A 74 7.76 16.71 -6.87
N PRO A 75 8.04 17.35 -5.72
CA PRO A 75 9.25 18.13 -5.53
C PRO A 75 10.50 17.26 -5.70
N LYS A 76 11.46 17.73 -6.47
CA LYS A 76 12.74 17.01 -6.70
C LYS A 76 13.61 16.93 -5.44
N HIS A 77 13.46 17.88 -4.53
CA HIS A 77 14.26 18.00 -3.31
C HIS A 77 13.40 18.49 -2.15
N GLY A 78 13.90 18.31 -0.94
CA GLY A 78 13.26 18.75 0.29
C GLY A 78 12.21 17.78 0.81
N ALA A 79 11.90 17.87 2.09
CA ALA A 79 10.92 17.03 2.74
C ALA A 79 9.50 17.32 2.21
N ALA A 80 8.75 16.29 1.93
CA ALA A 80 7.37 16.37 1.46
C ALA A 80 6.59 15.11 1.85
N LEU A 81 5.27 15.16 1.78
CA LEU A 81 4.42 14.01 2.13
C LEU A 81 3.45 13.70 0.99
N ILE A 82 3.59 12.54 0.38
CA ILE A 82 2.59 11.98 -0.53
C ILE A 82 1.45 11.36 0.30
N VAL A 83 0.21 11.69 -0.03
CA VAL A 83 -1.00 11.05 0.49
C VAL A 83 -1.75 10.39 -0.66
N ALA A 84 -2.06 9.10 -0.54
CA ALA A 84 -2.70 8.35 -1.61
C ALA A 84 -3.86 7.48 -1.11
N ASN A 85 -4.86 7.23 -1.97
CA ASN A 85 -5.84 6.18 -1.75
C ASN A 85 -5.19 4.80 -1.88
N HIS A 86 -5.86 3.76 -1.33
CA HIS A 86 -5.24 2.44 -1.14
C HIS A 86 -6.07 1.31 -1.74
N PRO A 87 -6.16 1.20 -3.09
CA PRO A 87 -7.03 0.22 -3.73
C PRO A 87 -6.54 -1.23 -3.66
N THR A 88 -5.22 -1.48 -3.65
CA THR A 88 -4.70 -2.84 -3.83
C THR A 88 -3.77 -3.35 -2.73
N GLY A 89 -3.27 -2.50 -1.85
CA GLY A 89 -2.39 -2.88 -0.75
C GLY A 89 -0.91 -2.71 -1.05
N ILE A 90 -0.08 -3.68 -0.68
CA ILE A 90 1.39 -3.59 -0.80
C ILE A 90 1.82 -3.12 -2.19
N ALA A 91 1.12 -3.57 -3.24
CA ALA A 91 1.44 -3.20 -4.61
C ALA A 91 1.32 -1.69 -4.88
N ASP A 92 0.45 -0.96 -4.16
CA ASP A 92 0.32 0.50 -4.35
C ASP A 92 1.63 1.21 -3.97
N GLY A 93 2.26 0.80 -2.86
CA GLY A 93 3.57 1.33 -2.44
C GLY A 93 4.68 0.99 -3.43
N ILE A 94 4.71 -0.23 -3.97
CA ILE A 94 5.70 -0.67 -4.96
C ILE A 94 5.52 0.11 -6.28
N MET A 95 4.27 0.35 -6.72
CA MET A 95 3.99 1.13 -7.92
C MET A 95 4.39 2.59 -7.77
N LEU A 96 4.11 3.20 -6.61
CA LEU A 96 4.59 4.56 -6.34
C LEU A 96 6.13 4.60 -6.31
N HIS A 97 6.78 3.62 -5.70
CA HIS A 97 8.25 3.53 -5.74
C HIS A 97 8.77 3.47 -7.18
N HIS A 98 8.18 2.62 -8.03
CA HIS A 98 8.55 2.54 -9.45
C HIS A 98 8.50 3.90 -10.15
N LEU A 99 7.47 4.70 -9.88
CA LEU A 99 7.27 5.99 -10.53
C LEU A 99 8.18 7.10 -10.00
N ILE A 100 8.53 7.05 -8.72
CA ILE A 100 9.21 8.18 -8.06
C ILE A 100 10.70 7.94 -7.81
N SER A 101 11.17 6.70 -7.76
CA SER A 101 12.55 6.38 -7.33
C SER A 101 13.64 7.00 -8.21
N ALA A 102 13.38 7.17 -9.50
CA ALA A 102 14.33 7.85 -10.41
C ALA A 102 14.54 9.34 -10.07
N HIS A 103 13.55 9.98 -9.45
CA HIS A 103 13.59 11.40 -9.07
C HIS A 103 13.80 11.63 -7.58
N ARG A 104 13.31 10.68 -6.76
CA ARG A 104 13.32 10.70 -5.29
C ARG A 104 13.70 9.33 -4.74
N PRO A 105 14.98 8.93 -4.87
CA PRO A 105 15.46 7.66 -4.32
C PRO A 105 15.41 7.63 -2.78
N ASP A 106 15.30 8.79 -2.16
CA ASP A 106 15.18 9.02 -0.72
C ASP A 106 13.77 8.74 -0.14
N ALA A 107 12.83 8.28 -0.96
CA ALA A 107 11.46 8.03 -0.51
C ALA A 107 11.39 6.96 0.60
N TYR A 108 10.50 7.20 1.60
CA TYR A 108 10.18 6.24 2.65
C TYR A 108 8.66 6.04 2.76
N TYR A 109 8.24 4.90 3.31
CA TYR A 109 6.85 4.46 3.29
C TYR A 109 6.33 4.19 4.68
N PHE A 110 5.16 4.74 5.01
CA PHE A 110 4.44 4.34 6.21
C PHE A 110 3.77 2.98 5.94
N ALA A 111 4.28 1.93 6.54
CA ALA A 111 3.79 0.58 6.31
C ALA A 111 3.67 -0.23 7.61
N ASN A 112 2.91 -1.34 7.54
CA ASN A 112 2.75 -2.24 8.67
C ASN A 112 4.11 -2.79 9.11
N HIS A 113 4.36 -2.75 10.42
CA HIS A 113 5.53 -3.34 11.07
C HIS A 113 5.78 -4.81 10.67
N ASP A 114 4.75 -5.56 10.28
CA ASP A 114 4.89 -6.96 9.89
C ASP A 114 5.89 -7.18 8.75
N ILE A 115 6.10 -6.20 7.86
CA ILE A 115 7.11 -6.32 6.80
C ILE A 115 8.52 -6.44 7.35
N LEU A 116 8.82 -5.74 8.45
CA LEU A 116 10.14 -5.78 9.11
C LEU A 116 10.39 -7.12 9.83
N ARG A 117 9.35 -7.88 10.13
CA ARG A 117 9.49 -9.26 10.65
C ARG A 117 9.94 -10.23 9.56
N VAL A 118 9.58 -9.96 8.30
CA VAL A 118 9.98 -10.78 7.15
C VAL A 118 11.32 -10.31 6.59
N LEU A 119 11.46 -9.01 6.37
CA LEU A 119 12.60 -8.34 5.73
C LEU A 119 13.10 -7.20 6.65
N PRO A 120 13.90 -7.49 7.70
CA PRO A 120 14.35 -6.49 8.67
C PRO A 120 15.15 -5.32 8.05
N GLN A 121 15.85 -5.58 6.95
CA GLN A 121 16.64 -4.57 6.25
C GLN A 121 15.78 -3.44 5.64
N MET A 122 14.46 -3.64 5.50
CA MET A 122 13.55 -2.60 5.04
C MET A 122 13.37 -1.45 6.07
N GLN A 123 13.98 -1.53 7.25
CA GLN A 123 13.89 -0.50 8.30
C GLN A 123 14.42 0.88 7.88
N ASP A 124 15.29 0.96 6.90
CA ASP A 124 15.81 2.22 6.35
C ASP A 124 14.80 2.95 5.46
N MET A 125 13.80 2.22 4.93
CA MET A 125 12.79 2.72 3.99
C MET A 125 11.37 2.68 4.58
N ILE A 126 11.13 1.97 5.68
CA ILE A 126 9.81 1.80 6.29
C ILE A 126 9.69 2.55 7.61
N ALA A 127 8.80 3.55 7.65
CA ALA A 127 8.28 4.10 8.90
C ALA A 127 7.22 3.15 9.46
N PRO A 128 7.49 2.40 10.54
CA PRO A 128 6.59 1.33 10.98
C PRO A 128 5.31 1.89 11.57
N VAL A 129 4.17 1.33 11.16
CA VAL A 129 2.84 1.71 11.66
C VAL A 129 2.09 0.48 12.15
N GLU A 130 1.36 0.60 13.26
CA GLU A 130 0.41 -0.41 13.70
C GLU A 130 -1.02 0.03 13.34
N TRP A 131 -1.61 -0.62 12.37
CA TRP A 131 -2.97 -0.31 11.93
C TRP A 131 -4.06 -0.96 12.80
N ARG A 132 -3.72 -2.06 13.52
CA ARG A 132 -4.65 -2.75 14.43
C ARG A 132 -4.82 -1.95 15.70
N THR A 133 -6.03 -1.46 15.97
CA THR A 133 -6.33 -0.59 17.11
C THR A 133 -5.92 -1.22 18.43
N GLU A 134 -6.18 -2.53 18.59
CA GLU A 134 -5.87 -3.31 19.77
C GLU A 134 -4.37 -3.52 20.04
N LYS A 135 -3.54 -3.36 19.00
CA LYS A 135 -2.08 -3.50 19.10
C LYS A 135 -1.34 -2.15 19.08
N ARG A 136 -2.07 -1.04 19.01
CA ARG A 136 -1.48 0.31 19.08
C ARG A 136 -0.97 0.57 20.48
N SER A 137 0.20 1.19 20.59
CA SER A 137 0.79 1.63 21.85
C SER A 137 1.50 2.97 21.67
N HIS A 138 1.68 3.69 22.77
CA HIS A 138 2.45 4.94 22.76
C HIS A 138 3.89 4.73 22.29
N ALA A 139 4.50 3.58 22.61
CA ALA A 139 5.85 3.24 22.18
C ALA A 139 5.93 3.14 20.64
N LYS A 140 5.01 2.41 20.00
CA LYS A 140 4.95 2.27 18.54
C LYS A 140 4.68 3.61 17.84
N THR A 141 3.77 4.42 18.39
CA THR A 141 3.52 5.77 17.85
C THR A 141 4.77 6.64 17.96
N ARG A 142 5.50 6.56 19.06
CA ARG A 142 6.75 7.28 19.26
C ARG A 142 7.81 6.85 18.24
N GLU A 143 7.96 5.56 18.00
CA GLU A 143 8.88 5.00 17.00
C GLU A 143 8.58 5.56 15.61
N THR A 144 7.31 5.50 15.16
CA THR A 144 6.88 6.10 13.88
C THR A 144 7.24 7.58 13.81
N MET A 145 6.98 8.34 14.89
CA MET A 145 7.24 9.79 14.92
C MET A 145 8.73 10.12 14.98
N GLN A 146 9.55 9.29 15.62
CA GLN A 146 11.01 9.45 15.63
C GLN A 146 11.60 9.21 14.23
N TYR A 147 11.15 8.14 13.55
CA TYR A 147 11.52 7.87 12.18
C TYR A 147 11.15 9.06 11.27
N THR A 148 9.88 9.51 11.33
CA THR A 148 9.38 10.63 10.52
C THR A 148 10.20 11.90 10.77
N ARG A 149 10.52 12.23 12.03
CA ARG A 149 11.33 13.40 12.37
C ARG A 149 12.72 13.33 11.70
N LYS A 150 13.39 12.17 11.80
CA LYS A 150 14.70 11.95 11.20
C LYS A 150 14.62 12.11 9.67
N ALA A 151 13.70 11.40 9.03
CA ALA A 151 13.51 11.44 7.58
C ALA A 151 13.19 12.86 7.07
N THR A 152 12.35 13.60 7.82
CA THR A 152 12.04 15.01 7.48
C THR A 152 13.27 15.91 7.59
N ALA A 153 14.09 15.75 8.65
CA ALA A 153 15.32 16.53 8.82
C ALA A 153 16.36 16.23 7.71
N GLU A 154 16.34 15.03 7.14
CA GLU A 154 17.14 14.60 6.00
C GLU A 154 16.54 15.05 4.65
N GLY A 155 15.41 15.76 4.64
CA GLY A 155 14.75 16.23 3.42
C GLY A 155 14.04 15.13 2.62
N ARG A 156 13.73 13.97 3.21
CA ARG A 156 13.19 12.79 2.54
C ARG A 156 11.69 12.92 2.20
N LEU A 157 11.27 12.20 1.15
CA LEU A 157 9.87 12.13 0.69
C LEU A 157 9.12 11.01 1.41
N GLY A 158 8.11 11.37 2.22
CA GLY A 158 7.23 10.40 2.87
C GLY A 158 6.07 9.95 1.96
N VAL A 159 5.70 8.69 2.01
CA VAL A 159 4.52 8.14 1.31
C VAL A 159 3.61 7.48 2.31
N ILE A 160 2.38 7.99 2.45
CA ILE A 160 1.40 7.46 3.39
C ILE A 160 0.07 7.14 2.70
N PHE A 161 -0.55 6.05 3.12
CA PHE A 161 -1.92 5.66 2.77
C PHE A 161 -2.81 5.86 3.99
N PRO A 162 -3.47 7.04 4.14
CA PRO A 162 -4.07 7.42 5.43
C PRO A 162 -5.25 6.56 5.84
N ALA A 163 -5.87 5.83 4.91
CA ALA A 163 -6.91 4.86 5.24
C ALA A 163 -6.38 3.70 6.11
N GLY A 164 -5.09 3.38 6.05
CA GLY A 164 -4.45 2.27 6.76
C GLY A 164 -5.01 0.89 6.41
N ARG A 165 -5.97 0.83 5.51
CA ARG A 165 -6.65 -0.40 5.03
C ARG A 165 -7.03 -0.23 3.57
N LEU A 166 -7.13 -1.34 2.87
CA LEU A 166 -7.60 -1.42 1.48
C LEU A 166 -9.00 -0.83 1.31
N ALA A 167 -9.24 -0.23 0.16
CA ALA A 167 -10.56 0.19 -0.28
C ALA A 167 -11.58 -0.97 -0.19
N LYS A 168 -12.81 -0.65 0.19
CA LYS A 168 -13.88 -1.63 0.36
C LYS A 168 -14.65 -1.80 -0.94
N ARG A 169 -14.80 -3.03 -1.40
CA ARG A 169 -15.66 -3.34 -2.54
C ARG A 169 -17.15 -3.21 -2.16
N ARG A 170 -17.90 -2.53 -3.01
CA ARG A 170 -19.38 -2.48 -2.98
C ARG A 170 -19.85 -2.66 -4.43
N GLY A 171 -20.48 -3.79 -4.72
CA GLY A 171 -20.83 -4.16 -6.09
C GLY A 171 -19.60 -4.21 -7.00
N LEU A 172 -19.60 -3.46 -8.08
CA LEU A 172 -18.51 -3.34 -9.06
C LEU A 172 -17.62 -2.11 -8.84
N SER A 173 -17.62 -1.55 -7.63
CA SER A 173 -16.82 -0.37 -7.30
C SER A 173 -16.04 -0.56 -6.01
N LEU A 174 -14.85 0.04 -5.96
CA LEU A 174 -14.01 0.15 -4.76
C LEU A 174 -14.24 1.54 -4.14
N HIS A 175 -14.60 1.56 -2.88
CA HIS A 175 -14.80 2.77 -2.10
C HIS A 175 -13.66 2.92 -1.12
N GLU A 176 -12.98 4.06 -1.19
CA GLU A 176 -11.94 4.41 -0.24
C GLU A 176 -12.52 4.51 1.17
N ARG A 177 -11.78 3.99 2.15
CA ARG A 177 -12.18 4.05 3.56
C ARG A 177 -11.97 5.45 4.13
N PRO A 178 -12.58 5.76 5.28
CA PRO A 178 -12.25 6.98 6.02
C PRO A 178 -10.75 7.05 6.31
N TRP A 179 -10.17 8.24 6.18
CA TRP A 179 -8.77 8.49 6.43
C TRP A 179 -8.52 8.86 7.89
N MET A 180 -7.39 8.43 8.43
CA MET A 180 -6.95 8.79 9.78
C MET A 180 -6.27 10.16 9.76
N ALA A 181 -6.54 10.98 10.76
CA ALA A 181 -6.02 12.35 10.90
C ALA A 181 -4.49 12.44 10.99
N SER A 182 -3.79 11.32 11.22
CA SER A 182 -2.33 11.29 11.39
C SER A 182 -1.55 11.92 10.22
N ALA A 183 -2.01 11.77 8.97
CA ALA A 183 -1.33 12.39 7.83
C ALA A 183 -1.39 13.92 7.89
N ALA A 184 -2.56 14.50 8.20
CA ALA A 184 -2.71 15.95 8.37
C ALA A 184 -1.92 16.46 9.59
N MET A 185 -1.89 15.69 10.68
CA MET A 185 -1.07 16.01 11.86
C MET A 185 0.41 16.03 11.55
N ILE A 186 0.93 15.04 10.83
CA ILE A 186 2.34 14.95 10.41
C ILE A 186 2.68 16.15 9.51
N ALA A 187 1.86 16.40 8.49
CA ALA A 187 2.09 17.49 7.55
C ALA A 187 2.19 18.85 8.26
N ARG A 188 1.27 19.16 9.18
CA ARG A 188 1.32 20.41 9.95
C ARG A 188 2.46 20.47 10.93
N LYS A 189 2.76 19.37 11.63
CA LYS A 189 3.82 19.32 12.64
C LYS A 189 5.20 19.59 12.07
N PHE A 190 5.44 19.15 10.83
CA PHE A 190 6.72 19.26 10.16
C PHE A 190 6.72 20.25 8.99
N ASP A 191 5.62 20.98 8.83
CA ASP A 191 5.42 21.97 7.75
C ASP A 191 5.71 21.39 6.35
N LEU A 192 5.16 20.19 6.07
CA LEU A 192 5.41 19.49 4.83
C LEU A 192 4.40 19.87 3.76
N PRO A 193 4.83 20.18 2.52
CA PRO A 193 3.94 20.20 1.38
C PRO A 193 3.37 18.79 1.15
N ILE A 194 2.06 18.72 0.88
CA ILE A 194 1.34 17.47 0.71
C ILE A 194 1.02 17.28 -0.77
N ILE A 195 1.39 16.14 -1.34
CA ILE A 195 1.12 15.78 -2.72
C ILE A 195 0.00 14.73 -2.74
N PRO A 196 -1.24 15.08 -3.15
CA PRO A 196 -2.31 14.12 -3.30
C PRO A 196 -2.08 13.25 -4.54
N ILE A 197 -2.18 11.92 -4.39
CA ILE A 197 -2.05 10.97 -5.49
C ILE A 197 -3.26 10.04 -5.52
N HIS A 198 -3.92 9.98 -6.68
CA HIS A 198 -4.99 9.02 -6.92
C HIS A 198 -4.48 7.81 -7.69
N ILE A 199 -4.76 6.62 -7.17
CA ILE A 199 -4.44 5.34 -7.78
C ILE A 199 -5.73 4.67 -8.22
N ARG A 200 -5.84 4.38 -9.52
CA ARG A 200 -6.89 3.56 -10.11
C ARG A 200 -6.33 2.20 -10.46
N ALA A 201 -6.59 1.22 -9.61
CA ALA A 201 -6.16 -0.16 -9.75
C ALA A 201 -7.13 -1.09 -9.03
N ARG A 202 -6.98 -2.40 -9.23
CA ARG A 202 -7.78 -3.42 -8.55
C ARG A 202 -6.97 -4.65 -8.22
N ASN A 203 -7.48 -5.46 -7.32
CA ASN A 203 -7.02 -6.82 -7.07
C ASN A 203 -7.61 -7.83 -8.07
N SER A 204 -7.15 -9.07 -8.01
CA SER A 204 -7.66 -10.15 -8.85
C SER A 204 -9.12 -10.50 -8.51
N LEU A 205 -9.78 -11.23 -9.41
CA LEU A 205 -11.13 -11.77 -9.13
C LEU A 205 -11.08 -12.73 -7.94
N LEU A 206 -10.01 -13.50 -7.79
CA LEU A 206 -9.83 -14.44 -6.68
C LEU A 206 -9.84 -13.70 -5.33
N PHE A 207 -9.17 -12.54 -5.24
CA PHE A 207 -9.19 -11.70 -4.05
C PHE A 207 -10.62 -11.31 -3.65
N TYR A 208 -11.42 -10.85 -4.62
CA TYR A 208 -12.79 -10.43 -4.34
C TYR A 208 -13.74 -11.59 -4.07
N LEU A 209 -13.51 -12.75 -4.67
CA LEU A 209 -14.24 -13.96 -4.36
C LEU A 209 -14.01 -14.39 -2.90
N PHE A 210 -12.76 -14.39 -2.47
CA PHE A 210 -12.42 -14.72 -1.08
C PHE A 210 -12.90 -13.66 -0.09
N ASP A 211 -12.95 -12.38 -0.47
CA ASP A 211 -13.57 -11.32 0.33
C ASP A 211 -15.07 -11.54 0.58
N LEU A 212 -15.77 -12.17 -0.37
CA LEU A 212 -17.17 -12.57 -0.22
C LEU A 212 -17.37 -13.74 0.74
N ILE A 213 -16.40 -14.66 0.79
CA ILE A 213 -16.51 -15.88 1.62
C ILE A 213 -16.12 -15.56 3.07
N HIS A 214 -14.94 -14.98 3.28
CA HIS A 214 -14.45 -14.65 4.62
C HIS A 214 -13.29 -13.66 4.58
N PRO A 215 -13.27 -12.62 5.48
CA PRO A 215 -12.21 -11.63 5.52
C PRO A 215 -10.79 -12.21 5.66
N THR A 216 -10.63 -13.29 6.42
CA THR A 216 -9.34 -13.96 6.61
C THR A 216 -8.81 -14.55 5.30
N LEU A 217 -9.68 -15.14 4.48
CA LEU A 217 -9.30 -15.66 3.16
C LEU A 217 -8.82 -14.54 2.25
N ARG A 218 -9.52 -13.40 2.26
CA ARG A 218 -9.06 -12.19 1.57
C ARG A 218 -7.67 -11.77 2.03
N ASP A 219 -7.43 -11.72 3.34
CA ASP A 219 -6.17 -11.19 3.89
C ASP A 219 -4.98 -12.08 3.54
N ILE A 220 -5.14 -13.39 3.48
CA ILE A 220 -4.07 -14.30 3.01
C ILE A 220 -3.85 -14.23 1.50
N THR A 221 -4.85 -13.81 0.69
CA THR A 221 -4.64 -13.61 -0.75
C THR A 221 -3.77 -12.39 -1.07
N LEU A 222 -3.54 -11.48 -0.13
CA LEU A 222 -2.67 -10.31 -0.36
C LEU A 222 -1.25 -10.71 -0.79
N PHE A 223 -0.72 -11.82 -0.29
CA PHE A 223 0.57 -12.34 -0.74
C PHE A 223 0.51 -12.79 -2.21
N HIS A 224 -0.59 -13.47 -2.61
CA HIS A 224 -0.79 -13.85 -4.01
C HIS A 224 -0.93 -12.62 -4.91
N GLU A 225 -1.57 -11.56 -4.43
CA GLU A 225 -1.72 -10.31 -5.19
C GLU A 225 -0.37 -9.68 -5.54
N THR A 226 0.66 -9.82 -4.71
CA THR A 226 2.02 -9.35 -5.03
C THR A 226 2.67 -10.12 -6.18
N LEU A 227 2.17 -11.32 -6.52
CA LEU A 227 2.72 -12.13 -7.62
C LEU A 227 2.00 -11.91 -8.96
N ASN A 228 0.83 -11.28 -8.97
CA ASN A 228 -0.02 -11.21 -10.17
C ASN A 228 -0.33 -9.80 -10.68
N LYS A 229 0.16 -8.74 -10.03
CA LYS A 229 -0.16 -7.34 -10.38
C LYS A 229 0.28 -6.93 -11.78
N HIS A 230 1.28 -7.56 -12.35
CA HIS A 230 1.69 -7.35 -13.73
C HIS A 230 0.56 -7.60 -14.76
N ARG A 231 -0.54 -8.25 -14.34
CA ARG A 231 -1.71 -8.55 -15.17
C ARG A 231 -2.77 -7.43 -15.16
N GLN A 232 -2.62 -6.46 -14.27
CA GLN A 232 -3.63 -5.41 -14.07
C GLN A 232 -3.04 -4.04 -14.42
N PRO A 233 -3.83 -3.15 -15.03
CA PRO A 233 -3.39 -1.80 -15.28
C PRO A 233 -3.37 -0.97 -14.00
N TYR A 234 -2.37 -0.10 -13.90
CA TYR A 234 -2.28 0.96 -12.91
C TYR A 234 -2.35 2.31 -13.59
N ARG A 235 -3.22 3.17 -13.12
CA ARG A 235 -3.35 4.55 -13.59
C ARG A 235 -3.21 5.46 -12.39
N VAL A 236 -2.19 6.30 -12.41
CA VAL A 236 -1.81 7.16 -11.29
C VAL A 236 -1.93 8.61 -11.73
N THR A 237 -2.61 9.42 -10.93
CA THR A 237 -2.73 10.86 -11.14
C THR A 237 -2.17 11.58 -9.94
N VAL A 238 -1.15 12.40 -10.17
CA VAL A 238 -0.51 13.24 -9.15
C VAL A 238 -1.11 14.63 -9.23
N GLY A 239 -1.66 15.11 -8.13
CA GLY A 239 -2.24 16.45 -8.01
C GLY A 239 -1.19 17.50 -7.62
N GLU A 240 -1.60 18.76 -7.69
CA GLU A 240 -0.81 19.90 -7.24
C GLU A 240 -0.48 19.80 -5.74
N PRO A 241 0.72 20.24 -5.33
CA PRO A 241 1.10 20.29 -3.93
C PRO A 241 0.17 21.22 -3.11
N ILE A 242 -0.24 20.75 -1.96
CA ILE A 242 -1.04 21.50 -0.98
C ILE A 242 -0.12 21.92 0.16
N SER A 243 -0.05 23.21 0.48
CA SER A 243 0.72 23.69 1.62
C SER A 243 0.13 23.19 2.94
N ALA A 244 0.97 22.88 3.92
CA ALA A 244 0.55 22.57 5.28
C ALA A 244 -0.28 23.69 5.92
N SER A 245 0.03 24.95 5.58
CA SER A 245 -0.69 26.13 6.04
C SER A 245 -2.12 26.25 5.48
N ALA A 246 -2.41 25.61 4.35
CA ALA A 246 -3.75 25.55 3.76
C ALA A 246 -4.69 24.53 4.46
N LEU A 247 -4.13 23.68 5.32
CA LEU A 247 -4.95 22.69 6.06
C LEU A 247 -5.78 23.38 7.16
N PRO A 248 -7.05 23.01 7.32
CA PRO A 248 -7.86 23.42 8.46
C PRO A 248 -7.19 23.16 9.80
N ALA A 249 -7.48 23.99 10.80
CA ALA A 249 -6.88 23.88 12.13
C ALA A 249 -7.18 22.53 12.82
N ARG A 250 -8.38 21.99 12.61
CA ARG A 250 -8.75 20.66 13.10
C ARG A 250 -8.20 19.60 12.15
N SER A 251 -7.50 18.60 12.72
CA SER A 251 -6.87 17.54 11.92
C SER A 251 -7.87 16.67 11.17
N GLU A 252 -9.06 16.50 11.73
CA GLU A 252 -10.18 15.77 11.12
C GLU A 252 -10.68 16.46 9.85
N ASP A 253 -10.81 17.77 9.86
CA ASP A 253 -11.22 18.56 8.70
C ASP A 253 -10.09 18.62 7.66
N GLY A 254 -8.84 18.72 8.13
CA GLY A 254 -7.64 18.68 7.28
C GLY A 254 -7.51 17.37 6.52
N ILE A 255 -7.70 16.24 7.20
CA ILE A 255 -7.61 14.94 6.52
C ILE A 255 -8.75 14.69 5.54
N GLU A 256 -9.96 15.16 5.85
CA GLU A 256 -11.09 15.06 4.92
C GLU A 256 -10.88 15.96 3.68
N MET A 257 -10.30 17.14 3.84
CA MET A 257 -9.86 17.98 2.73
C MET A 257 -8.87 17.24 1.82
N LEU A 258 -7.83 16.65 2.39
CA LEU A 258 -6.83 15.88 1.65
C LEU A 258 -7.45 14.66 0.95
N ARG A 259 -8.35 13.96 1.62
CA ARG A 259 -9.07 12.83 1.05
C ARG A 259 -9.91 13.25 -0.15
N ARG A 260 -10.67 14.35 -0.06
CA ARG A 260 -11.46 14.88 -1.18
C ARG A 260 -10.57 15.30 -2.35
N ALA A 261 -9.49 16.03 -2.07
CA ALA A 261 -8.52 16.44 -3.09
C ALA A 261 -7.94 15.24 -3.84
N THR A 262 -7.52 14.20 -3.09
CA THR A 262 -7.00 12.96 -3.69
C THR A 262 -8.04 12.24 -4.54
N LEU A 263 -9.26 12.05 -4.02
CA LEU A 263 -10.30 11.31 -4.74
C LEU A 263 -10.80 12.08 -5.96
N ALA A 264 -10.84 13.41 -5.94
CA ALA A 264 -11.23 14.23 -7.09
C ALA A 264 -10.32 14.01 -8.32
N LEU A 265 -9.04 13.65 -8.11
CA LEU A 265 -8.12 13.28 -9.19
C LEU A 265 -8.57 12.01 -9.97
N GLY A 266 -9.46 11.21 -9.40
CA GLY A 266 -10.04 10.02 -10.04
C GLY A 266 -11.06 10.33 -11.15
N GLY A 267 -11.39 11.60 -11.36
CA GLY A 267 -12.35 12.06 -12.37
C GLY A 267 -13.82 11.83 -11.99
N PRO A 268 -14.72 11.77 -12.97
CA PRO A 268 -16.18 11.77 -12.74
C PRO A 268 -16.71 10.59 -11.91
N SER A 269 -15.97 9.49 -11.85
CA SER A 269 -16.35 8.31 -11.05
C SER A 269 -15.95 8.42 -9.57
N ALA A 270 -15.21 9.45 -9.17
CA ALA A 270 -14.87 9.69 -7.78
C ALA A 270 -16.15 9.88 -6.91
N PRO A 271 -16.18 9.39 -5.67
CA PRO A 271 -15.04 8.86 -4.90
C PRO A 271 -14.81 7.34 -5.04
N ALA A 272 -15.42 6.66 -6.01
CA ALA A 272 -15.27 5.22 -6.19
C ALA A 272 -14.39 4.88 -7.39
N VAL A 273 -13.62 3.80 -7.29
CA VAL A 273 -12.84 3.25 -8.39
C VAL A 273 -13.62 2.09 -9.02
N SER A 274 -14.01 2.23 -10.29
CA SER A 274 -14.71 1.18 -11.02
C SER A 274 -13.80 -0.02 -11.28
N LEU A 275 -14.24 -1.21 -10.90
CA LEU A 275 -13.53 -2.47 -11.18
C LEU A 275 -13.46 -2.75 -12.69
N LEU A 276 -14.49 -2.37 -13.44
CA LEU A 276 -14.52 -2.56 -14.91
C LEU A 276 -13.50 -1.68 -15.59
N HIS A 277 -13.43 -0.40 -15.25
CA HIS A 277 -12.46 0.53 -15.81
C HIS A 277 -11.01 0.25 -15.38
N SER A 278 -10.83 -0.48 -14.28
CA SER A 278 -9.51 -0.92 -13.80
C SER A 278 -9.13 -2.30 -14.32
N THR A 279 -9.86 -2.85 -15.30
CA THR A 279 -9.55 -4.12 -15.95
C THR A 279 -8.90 -3.86 -17.28
N ARG A 280 -7.83 -4.60 -17.61
CA ARG A 280 -7.19 -4.54 -18.93
C ARG A 280 -8.23 -4.92 -19.98
N ARG A 281 -8.47 -4.02 -20.94
CA ARG A 281 -9.30 -4.34 -22.09
C ARG A 281 -8.59 -5.36 -22.97
N PRO A 282 -9.26 -6.42 -23.43
CA PRO A 282 -8.71 -7.32 -24.42
C PRO A 282 -8.27 -6.53 -25.65
N PHE A 283 -7.22 -6.98 -26.34
CA PHE A 283 -6.64 -6.24 -27.47
C PHE A 283 -7.63 -5.98 -28.61
N TRP A 284 -8.63 -6.84 -28.81
CA TRP A 284 -9.71 -6.68 -29.80
C TRP A 284 -10.75 -5.60 -29.47
N LEU A 285 -10.75 -5.07 -28.23
CA LEU A 285 -11.59 -3.95 -27.80
C LEU A 285 -10.84 -2.61 -27.80
N LYS A 286 -9.62 -2.58 -28.32
CA LYS A 286 -8.78 -1.38 -28.43
C LYS A 286 -8.91 -0.72 -29.82
N ALA A 287 -10.03 -0.91 -30.51
CA ALA A 287 -10.36 -0.18 -31.72
C ALA A 287 -10.98 1.17 -31.38
#